data_a620a5e90c4f7eef5f6b3f896b7bf36b
#
_entry.id   a620a5e90c4f7eef5f6b3f896b7bf36b
#
_cell.length_a   1.000
_cell.length_b   1.000
_cell.length_c   1.000
_cell.angle_alpha   90.00
_cell.angle_beta   90.00
_cell.angle_gamma   90.00
#
_symmetry.space_group_name_H-M   'P 1'
#
loop_
_entity.id
_entity.type
_entity.pdbx_description
1 polymer ?
#
loop_
_entity_poly.entity_id
_entity_poly.type
_entity_poly.pdbx_seq_one_letter_code
_entity_poly.pdbx_strand_id
1 'polypeptide(L)'
;MADEGALIRNRAKETLQDGGPVVAFNVFESLRPSVIKIVAQLGYDLLLIETEHILHNPETLASFLMMARDNGLSPTVTIPSVSVPEIGRLLDAGALGFCLCHAESTEQVEALVRAMKYPPLGTRALAHGPNADYRIDDAARYCAEANEATLVMLKIETRQGIENAEALMSIKGVDAVVFGPGDLGADMGLHGRWDDPELLAAMEGVVELALAKGVAVEAAVTAGDKAEYERQRARGIRIFGPARMTEYDHLRLGASLAIAPFR
;
A
#
# COMPACT_ATOMS: atom_id res chain seq x y z
N MET A 1 -24.09 26.64 6.19
CA MET A 1 -23.51 25.94 5.05
C MET A 1 -22.70 24.81 5.66
N ALA A 2 -23.07 23.56 5.41
CA ALA A 2 -22.25 22.45 5.82
C ALA A 2 -20.90 22.58 5.09
N ASP A 3 -19.81 22.38 5.83
CA ASP A 3 -18.48 22.27 5.26
C ASP A 3 -18.52 21.20 4.17
N GLU A 4 -18.37 21.60 2.90
CA GLU A 4 -18.36 20.68 1.76
C GLU A 4 -17.00 19.96 1.68
N GLY A 5 -16.62 19.29 2.78
CA GLY A 5 -15.43 18.46 2.83
C GLY A 5 -15.39 17.43 1.70
N ALA A 6 -14.23 16.87 1.41
CA ALA A 6 -14.08 15.80 0.42
C ALA A 6 -14.98 14.61 0.78
N LEU A 7 -15.71 14.09 -0.21
CA LEU A 7 -16.60 12.93 -0.05
C LEU A 7 -15.79 11.64 0.19
N ILE A 8 -14.55 11.59 -0.34
CA ILE A 8 -13.61 10.49 -0.13
C ILE A 8 -12.25 11.07 0.23
N ARG A 9 -11.69 10.58 1.32
CA ARG A 9 -10.34 10.95 1.74
C ARG A 9 -9.43 9.74 1.78
N ASN A 10 -8.25 9.88 1.17
CA ASN A 10 -7.14 8.95 1.31
C ASN A 10 -5.96 9.70 1.91
N ARG A 11 -5.87 9.65 3.23
CA ARG A 11 -4.88 10.42 3.99
C ARG A 11 -3.44 10.11 3.57
N ALA A 12 -3.11 8.84 3.31
CA ALA A 12 -1.78 8.48 2.85
C ALA A 12 -1.46 9.12 1.49
N LYS A 13 -2.41 9.08 0.54
CA LYS A 13 -2.22 9.70 -0.77
C LYS A 13 -2.10 11.22 -0.69
N GLU A 14 -2.96 11.86 0.08
CA GLU A 14 -2.89 13.31 0.35
C GLU A 14 -1.51 13.69 0.91
N THR A 15 -1.03 12.95 1.93
CA THR A 15 0.29 13.17 2.53
C THR A 15 1.44 13.00 1.53
N LEU A 16 1.37 11.98 0.65
CA LEU A 16 2.38 11.78 -0.39
C LEU A 16 2.38 12.92 -1.41
N GLN A 17 1.21 13.42 -1.83
CA GLN A 17 1.07 14.55 -2.74
C GLN A 17 1.65 15.84 -2.15
N ASP A 18 1.50 16.04 -0.84
CA ASP A 18 2.09 17.16 -0.09
C ASP A 18 3.60 16.97 0.20
N GLY A 19 4.20 15.88 -0.24
CA GLY A 19 5.61 15.54 -0.01
C GLY A 19 5.92 15.12 1.42
N GLY A 20 4.89 14.79 2.20
CA GLY A 20 5.01 14.31 3.58
C GLY A 20 5.37 12.82 3.66
N PRO A 21 5.85 12.35 4.83
CA PRO A 21 6.12 10.94 5.07
C PRO A 21 4.83 10.19 5.43
N VAL A 22 4.68 8.99 4.90
CA VAL A 22 3.62 8.03 5.20
C VAL A 22 4.23 6.85 5.94
N VAL A 23 3.62 6.44 7.04
CA VAL A 23 4.06 5.26 7.81
C VAL A 23 3.08 4.11 7.58
N ALA A 24 3.61 2.98 7.08
CA ALA A 24 2.84 1.80 6.72
C ALA A 24 2.90 0.71 7.82
N PHE A 25 1.80 0.01 8.01
CA PHE A 25 1.68 -1.17 8.84
C PHE A 25 1.20 -2.36 8.01
N ASN A 26 1.92 -3.49 8.07
CA ASN A 26 1.58 -4.71 7.35
C ASN A 26 0.62 -5.57 8.17
N VAL A 27 -0.57 -5.82 7.64
CA VAL A 27 -1.61 -6.68 8.23
C VAL A 27 -1.67 -7.99 7.47
N PHE A 28 -1.50 -9.10 8.18
CA PHE A 28 -1.61 -10.46 7.61
C PHE A 28 -2.92 -11.12 8.05
N GLU A 29 -2.98 -11.73 9.22
CA GLU A 29 -4.15 -12.49 9.69
C GLU A 29 -5.07 -11.72 10.64
N SER A 30 -4.57 -10.67 11.28
CA SER A 30 -5.26 -10.02 12.41
C SER A 30 -6.28 -8.97 11.97
N LEU A 31 -7.30 -9.37 11.22
CA LEU A 31 -8.39 -8.48 10.81
C LEU A 31 -9.35 -8.20 11.99
N ARG A 32 -8.84 -7.55 13.04
CA ARG A 32 -9.61 -7.24 14.26
C ARG A 32 -9.72 -5.72 14.49
N PRO A 33 -10.87 -5.26 15.03
CA PRO A 33 -11.06 -3.85 15.37
C PRO A 33 -9.98 -3.26 16.28
N SER A 34 -9.42 -4.09 17.18
CA SER A 34 -8.34 -3.69 18.07
C SER A 34 -7.06 -3.31 17.32
N VAL A 35 -6.72 -4.05 16.26
CA VAL A 35 -5.54 -3.73 15.41
C VAL A 35 -5.70 -2.35 14.80
N ILE A 36 -6.85 -2.07 14.18
CA ILE A 36 -7.14 -0.75 13.57
C ILE A 36 -7.00 0.35 14.61
N LYS A 37 -7.65 0.19 15.77
CA LYS A 37 -7.63 1.22 16.84
C LYS A 37 -6.23 1.49 17.37
N ILE A 38 -5.45 0.43 17.62
CA ILE A 38 -4.08 0.55 18.14
C ILE A 38 -3.18 1.21 17.08
N VAL A 39 -3.23 0.73 15.84
CA VAL A 39 -2.39 1.24 14.74
C VAL A 39 -2.69 2.71 14.45
N ALA A 40 -3.98 3.10 14.40
CA ALA A 40 -4.38 4.49 14.23
C ALA A 40 -3.92 5.38 15.39
N GLN A 41 -4.04 4.92 16.65
CA GLN A 41 -3.56 5.66 17.83
C GLN A 41 -2.04 5.84 17.87
N LEU A 42 -1.29 4.90 17.29
CA LEU A 42 0.17 4.97 17.17
C LEU A 42 0.63 5.90 16.04
N GLY A 43 -0.27 6.40 15.20
CA GLY A 43 0.02 7.38 14.17
C GLY A 43 0.48 6.77 12.84
N TYR A 44 0.11 5.52 12.56
CA TYR A 44 0.26 4.96 11.20
C TYR A 44 -0.77 5.61 10.25
N ASP A 45 -0.42 5.64 8.97
CA ASP A 45 -1.23 6.27 7.92
C ASP A 45 -1.81 5.23 6.95
N LEU A 46 -1.03 4.20 6.64
CA LEU A 46 -1.31 3.21 5.60
C LEU A 46 -1.36 1.80 6.20
N LEU A 47 -2.37 1.03 5.82
CA LEU A 47 -2.40 -0.41 6.06
C LEU A 47 -2.13 -1.14 4.74
N LEU A 48 -1.08 -1.96 4.68
CA LEU A 48 -0.90 -2.95 3.62
C LEU A 48 -1.53 -4.26 4.11
N ILE A 49 -2.66 -4.64 3.51
CA ILE A 49 -3.43 -5.81 3.89
C ILE A 49 -3.09 -6.93 2.93
N GLU A 50 -2.47 -7.97 3.46
CA GLU A 50 -1.97 -9.09 2.69
C GLU A 50 -3.09 -10.02 2.24
N THR A 51 -3.25 -10.23 0.94
CA THR A 51 -4.20 -11.19 0.36
C THR A 51 -3.58 -12.12 -0.68
N GLU A 52 -2.28 -12.01 -0.94
CA GLU A 52 -1.56 -12.93 -1.80
C GLU A 52 -1.31 -14.27 -1.10
N HIS A 53 -0.81 -14.21 0.14
CA HIS A 53 -0.43 -15.39 0.92
C HIS A 53 -1.47 -15.77 1.97
N ILE A 54 -2.43 -14.90 2.26
CA ILE A 54 -3.42 -15.10 3.32
C ILE A 54 -4.83 -15.16 2.74
N LEU A 55 -5.54 -16.23 3.13
CA LEU A 55 -6.95 -16.42 2.77
C LEU A 55 -7.85 -15.76 3.83
N HIS A 56 -8.46 -14.64 3.47
CA HIS A 56 -9.39 -13.94 4.34
C HIS A 56 -10.85 -14.35 4.07
N ASN A 57 -11.65 -14.36 5.14
CA ASN A 57 -13.09 -14.38 4.96
C ASN A 57 -13.54 -13.02 4.36
N PRO A 58 -14.28 -13.01 3.23
CA PRO A 58 -14.64 -11.77 2.53
C PRO A 58 -15.46 -10.78 3.38
N GLU A 59 -16.36 -11.27 4.23
CA GLU A 59 -17.17 -10.42 5.11
C GLU A 59 -16.31 -9.76 6.19
N THR A 60 -15.35 -10.51 6.75
CA THR A 60 -14.41 -9.98 7.73
C THR A 60 -13.50 -8.93 7.09
N LEU A 61 -12.98 -9.20 5.89
CA LEU A 61 -12.15 -8.24 5.14
C LEU A 61 -12.92 -6.97 4.81
N ALA A 62 -14.15 -7.07 4.30
CA ALA A 62 -14.99 -5.92 3.98
C ALA A 62 -15.25 -5.04 5.22
N SER A 63 -15.59 -5.66 6.35
CA SER A 63 -15.80 -4.95 7.62
C SER A 63 -14.51 -4.26 8.11
N PHE A 64 -13.36 -4.91 7.92
CA PHE A 64 -12.06 -4.37 8.31
C PHE A 64 -11.68 -3.16 7.45
N LEU A 65 -11.87 -3.23 6.14
CA LEU A 65 -11.59 -2.14 5.19
C LEU A 65 -12.40 -0.88 5.53
N MET A 66 -13.71 -1.03 5.71
CA MET A 66 -14.60 0.07 6.11
C MET A 66 -14.13 0.68 7.44
N MET A 67 -13.89 -0.14 8.45
CA MET A 67 -13.47 0.34 9.78
C MET A 67 -12.10 1.02 9.73
N ALA A 68 -11.15 0.54 8.94
CA ALA A 68 -9.84 1.16 8.78
C ALA A 68 -9.97 2.56 8.20
N ARG A 69 -10.74 2.73 7.13
CA ARG A 69 -11.05 4.03 6.53
C ARG A 69 -11.70 4.98 7.55
N ASP A 70 -12.71 4.52 8.27
CA ASP A 70 -13.44 5.34 9.25
C ASP A 70 -12.59 5.76 10.46
N ASN A 71 -11.43 5.12 10.67
CA ASN A 71 -10.44 5.51 11.67
C ASN A 71 -9.26 6.32 11.07
N GLY A 72 -9.40 6.82 9.84
CA GLY A 72 -8.43 7.70 9.19
C GLY A 72 -7.17 6.99 8.68
N LEU A 73 -7.21 5.66 8.57
CA LEU A 73 -6.17 4.87 7.91
C LEU A 73 -6.49 4.73 6.42
N SER A 74 -5.49 4.49 5.61
CA SER A 74 -5.62 4.22 4.17
C SER A 74 -5.46 2.71 3.89
N PRO A 75 -6.57 1.92 3.91
CA PRO A 75 -6.48 0.49 3.64
C PRO A 75 -6.14 0.24 2.17
N THR A 76 -4.97 -0.34 1.95
CA THR A 76 -4.43 -0.75 0.64
C THR A 76 -4.26 -2.26 0.64
N VAL A 77 -4.84 -2.93 -0.34
CA VAL A 77 -4.85 -4.40 -0.40
C VAL A 77 -3.77 -4.88 -1.37
N THR A 78 -2.92 -5.83 -0.95
CA THR A 78 -2.03 -6.52 -1.89
C THR A 78 -2.85 -7.47 -2.74
N ILE A 79 -2.59 -7.53 -4.03
CA ILE A 79 -3.30 -8.41 -4.97
C ILE A 79 -2.31 -9.16 -5.86
N PRO A 80 -2.44 -10.49 -5.99
CA PRO A 80 -1.54 -11.29 -6.82
C PRO A 80 -1.83 -11.15 -8.32
N SER A 81 -3.00 -10.65 -8.68
CA SER A 81 -3.42 -10.48 -10.07
C SER A 81 -4.52 -9.44 -10.22
N VAL A 82 -4.70 -8.93 -11.44
CA VAL A 82 -5.75 -7.96 -11.74
C VAL A 82 -7.05 -8.66 -12.08
N SER A 83 -7.95 -8.69 -11.11
CA SER A 83 -9.33 -9.18 -11.27
C SER A 83 -10.30 -8.00 -11.17
N VAL A 84 -10.84 -7.55 -12.30
CA VAL A 84 -11.75 -6.38 -12.35
C VAL A 84 -12.93 -6.53 -11.37
N PRO A 85 -13.63 -7.69 -11.28
CA PRO A 85 -14.74 -7.85 -10.33
C PRO A 85 -14.30 -7.81 -8.86
N GLU A 86 -13.11 -8.31 -8.55
CA GLU A 86 -12.57 -8.32 -7.18
C GLU A 86 -12.14 -6.92 -6.75
N ILE A 87 -11.39 -6.22 -7.61
CA ILE A 87 -10.99 -4.83 -7.40
C ILE A 87 -12.21 -3.95 -7.13
N GLY A 88 -13.26 -4.08 -7.96
CA GLY A 88 -14.50 -3.33 -7.78
C GLY A 88 -15.13 -3.60 -6.41
N ARG A 89 -15.29 -4.87 -6.00
CA ARG A 89 -15.88 -5.25 -4.71
C ARG A 89 -15.05 -4.75 -3.52
N LEU A 90 -13.72 -4.83 -3.59
CA LEU A 90 -12.83 -4.35 -2.52
C LEU A 90 -12.87 -2.83 -2.39
N LEU A 91 -12.89 -2.09 -3.50
CA LEU A 91 -13.08 -0.64 -3.49
C LEU A 91 -14.45 -0.27 -2.91
N ASP A 92 -15.51 -0.99 -3.27
CA ASP A 92 -16.86 -0.74 -2.76
C ASP A 92 -16.99 -1.10 -1.28
N ALA A 93 -16.18 -2.04 -0.78
CA ALA A 93 -16.05 -2.36 0.65
C ALA A 93 -15.23 -1.33 1.45
N GLY A 94 -14.56 -0.37 0.80
CA GLY A 94 -13.82 0.69 1.47
C GLY A 94 -12.31 0.65 1.31
N ALA A 95 -11.74 -0.22 0.46
CA ALA A 95 -10.34 -0.13 0.11
C ALA A 95 -10.05 1.22 -0.56
N LEU A 96 -8.91 1.83 -0.23
CA LEU A 96 -8.46 3.10 -0.79
C LEU A 96 -7.26 2.94 -1.73
N GLY A 97 -6.73 1.74 -1.88
CA GLY A 97 -5.64 1.44 -2.79
C GLY A 97 -5.41 -0.03 -3.02
N PHE A 98 -4.56 -0.31 -3.99
CA PHE A 98 -4.03 -1.66 -4.24
C PHE A 98 -2.53 -1.62 -4.41
N CYS A 99 -1.88 -2.67 -3.93
CA CYS A 99 -0.49 -2.99 -4.20
C CYS A 99 -0.46 -4.25 -5.09
N LEU A 100 -0.09 -4.07 -6.36
CA LEU A 100 0.01 -5.19 -7.30
C LEU A 100 1.31 -5.95 -7.04
N CYS A 101 1.18 -7.20 -6.60
CA CYS A 101 2.29 -8.13 -6.48
C CYS A 101 2.79 -8.54 -7.87
N HIS A 102 4.06 -8.92 -7.98
CA HIS A 102 4.68 -9.32 -9.25
C HIS A 102 4.35 -8.36 -10.41
N ALA A 103 4.53 -7.04 -10.16
CA ALA A 103 4.31 -6.04 -11.21
C ALA A 103 5.43 -6.14 -12.26
N GLU A 104 5.12 -6.73 -13.41
CA GLU A 104 6.09 -7.11 -14.43
C GLU A 104 5.82 -6.50 -15.80
N SER A 105 4.57 -6.16 -16.11
CA SER A 105 4.21 -5.63 -17.43
C SER A 105 3.32 -4.39 -17.38
N THR A 106 3.44 -3.55 -18.39
CA THR A 106 2.61 -2.35 -18.55
C THR A 106 1.13 -2.70 -18.66
N GLU A 107 0.80 -3.81 -19.31
CA GLU A 107 -0.56 -4.29 -19.49
C GLU A 107 -1.24 -4.62 -18.15
N GLN A 108 -0.50 -5.25 -17.21
CA GLN A 108 -1.02 -5.52 -15.86
C GLN A 108 -1.32 -4.20 -15.12
N VAL A 109 -0.39 -3.25 -15.14
CA VAL A 109 -0.53 -1.99 -14.42
C VAL A 109 -1.62 -1.11 -15.02
N GLU A 110 -1.70 -1.01 -16.36
CA GLU A 110 -2.77 -0.30 -17.04
C GLU A 110 -4.15 -0.93 -16.75
N ALA A 111 -4.23 -2.26 -16.73
CA ALA A 111 -5.46 -2.96 -16.37
C ALA A 111 -5.88 -2.66 -14.93
N LEU A 112 -4.94 -2.61 -13.98
CA LEU A 112 -5.20 -2.21 -12.60
C LEU A 112 -5.74 -0.79 -12.52
N VAL A 113 -5.03 0.18 -13.10
CA VAL A 113 -5.45 1.58 -13.08
C VAL A 113 -6.86 1.74 -13.67
N ARG A 114 -7.14 1.08 -14.81
CA ARG A 114 -8.46 1.12 -15.43
C ARG A 114 -9.55 0.50 -14.58
N ALA A 115 -9.27 -0.59 -13.88
CA ALA A 115 -10.23 -1.25 -12.99
C ALA A 115 -10.56 -0.41 -11.76
N MET A 116 -9.60 0.40 -11.28
CA MET A 116 -9.76 1.24 -10.09
C MET A 116 -10.48 2.56 -10.35
N LYS A 117 -10.44 3.07 -11.58
CA LYS A 117 -10.92 4.41 -11.91
C LYS A 117 -12.30 4.38 -12.57
N TYR A 118 -13.13 5.37 -12.24
CA TYR A 118 -14.39 5.63 -12.94
C TYR A 118 -14.16 6.27 -14.32
N PRO A 119 -15.11 6.13 -15.27
CA PRO A 119 -15.02 6.86 -16.53
C PRO A 119 -14.84 8.37 -16.34
N PRO A 120 -14.08 9.06 -17.22
CA PRO A 120 -13.45 8.56 -18.45
C PRO A 120 -12.08 7.92 -18.23
N LEU A 121 -11.54 7.91 -17.01
CA LEU A 121 -10.18 7.43 -16.71
C LEU A 121 -10.08 5.90 -16.64
N GLY A 122 -11.19 5.22 -16.40
CA GLY A 122 -11.25 3.77 -16.28
C GLY A 122 -12.64 3.20 -16.54
N THR A 123 -12.88 2.01 -15.98
CA THR A 123 -14.09 1.21 -16.24
C THR A 123 -14.79 0.75 -14.96
N ARG A 124 -14.45 1.32 -13.78
CA ARG A 124 -15.09 0.97 -12.51
C ARG A 124 -16.60 1.22 -12.58
N ALA A 125 -17.39 0.25 -12.12
CA ALA A 125 -18.83 0.41 -11.97
C ALA A 125 -19.16 1.26 -10.73
N LEU A 126 -20.23 2.06 -10.81
CA LEU A 126 -20.69 2.88 -9.70
C LEU A 126 -21.62 2.09 -8.78
N ALA A 127 -21.32 2.10 -7.49
CA ALA A 127 -22.16 1.54 -6.43
C ALA A 127 -22.18 2.45 -5.21
N HIS A 128 -23.24 2.39 -4.41
CA HIS A 128 -23.38 3.16 -3.18
C HIS A 128 -23.24 2.23 -1.95
N GLY A 129 -22.06 1.63 -1.81
CA GLY A 129 -21.70 0.80 -0.68
C GLY A 129 -21.01 1.58 0.44
N PRO A 130 -20.24 0.87 1.27
CA PRO A 130 -19.39 1.47 2.31
C PRO A 130 -18.45 2.55 1.78
N ASN A 131 -17.99 2.39 0.52
CA ASN A 131 -17.13 3.36 -0.18
C ASN A 131 -17.71 4.78 -0.24
N ALA A 132 -19.04 4.92 -0.21
CA ALA A 132 -19.76 6.18 -0.35
C ALA A 132 -20.69 6.46 0.85
N ASP A 133 -20.42 5.87 1.99
CA ASP A 133 -21.28 5.95 3.19
C ASP A 133 -22.75 5.67 2.88
N TYR A 134 -22.98 4.72 1.95
CA TYR A 134 -24.30 4.26 1.48
C TYR A 134 -25.14 5.33 0.78
N ARG A 135 -24.53 6.46 0.38
CA ARG A 135 -25.25 7.56 -0.27
C ARG A 135 -24.35 8.30 -1.25
N ILE A 136 -24.86 8.60 -2.44
CA ILE A 136 -24.23 9.47 -3.44
C ILE A 136 -25.25 10.51 -3.86
N ASP A 137 -25.06 11.76 -3.45
CA ASP A 137 -25.92 12.88 -3.83
C ASP A 137 -25.47 13.53 -5.15
N ASP A 138 -24.16 13.60 -5.37
CA ASP A 138 -23.53 14.09 -6.60
C ASP A 138 -22.58 13.02 -7.14
N ALA A 139 -23.04 12.24 -8.09
CA ALA A 139 -22.27 11.14 -8.67
C ALA A 139 -21.06 11.63 -9.47
N ALA A 140 -21.15 12.79 -10.12
CA ALA A 140 -20.05 13.32 -10.92
C ALA A 140 -18.89 13.76 -10.01
N ARG A 141 -19.20 14.50 -8.96
CA ARG A 141 -18.24 14.91 -7.94
C ARG A 141 -17.63 13.69 -7.23
N TYR A 142 -18.46 12.75 -6.81
CA TYR A 142 -18.00 11.50 -6.15
C TYR A 142 -17.01 10.74 -7.03
N CYS A 143 -17.34 10.49 -8.31
CA CYS A 143 -16.45 9.77 -9.23
C CYS A 143 -15.12 10.50 -9.44
N ALA A 144 -15.15 11.84 -9.56
CA ALA A 144 -13.94 12.63 -9.72
C ALA A 144 -13.04 12.53 -8.47
N GLU A 145 -13.59 12.74 -7.28
CA GLU A 145 -12.84 12.65 -6.04
C GLU A 145 -12.33 11.21 -5.77
N ALA A 146 -13.14 10.19 -6.05
CA ALA A 146 -12.73 8.80 -5.94
C ALA A 146 -11.57 8.44 -6.89
N ASN A 147 -11.58 8.98 -8.11
CA ASN A 147 -10.49 8.81 -9.05
C ASN A 147 -9.17 9.39 -8.51
N GLU A 148 -9.22 10.53 -7.86
CA GLU A 148 -8.04 11.15 -7.26
C GLU A 148 -7.61 10.44 -5.96
N ALA A 149 -8.55 9.97 -5.14
CA ALA A 149 -8.28 9.37 -3.85
C ALA A 149 -7.65 7.97 -3.92
N THR A 150 -7.88 7.18 -4.99
CA THR A 150 -7.35 5.80 -5.05
C THR A 150 -5.84 5.76 -5.25
N LEU A 151 -5.14 4.95 -4.44
CA LEU A 151 -3.68 4.77 -4.41
C LEU A 151 -3.29 3.50 -5.20
N VAL A 152 -2.40 3.65 -6.17
CA VAL A 152 -1.83 2.53 -6.95
C VAL A 152 -0.37 2.34 -6.56
N MET A 153 -0.07 1.19 -5.99
CA MET A 153 1.27 0.78 -5.61
C MET A 153 1.70 -0.44 -6.42
N LEU A 154 2.97 -0.53 -6.76
CA LEU A 154 3.56 -1.66 -7.47
C LEU A 154 4.59 -2.34 -6.58
N LYS A 155 4.47 -3.66 -6.40
CA LYS A 155 5.48 -4.45 -5.70
C LYS A 155 6.47 -5.00 -6.73
N ILE A 156 7.70 -4.51 -6.69
CA ILE A 156 8.80 -4.94 -7.55
C ILE A 156 9.54 -6.06 -6.82
N GLU A 157 9.40 -7.28 -7.33
CA GLU A 157 9.86 -8.47 -6.64
C GLU A 157 10.31 -9.60 -7.59
N THR A 158 10.58 -9.24 -8.87
CA THR A 158 11.17 -10.13 -9.86
C THR A 158 12.19 -9.39 -10.71
N ARG A 159 13.11 -10.12 -11.37
CA ARG A 159 14.04 -9.56 -12.35
C ARG A 159 13.31 -8.82 -13.47
N GLN A 160 12.21 -9.39 -13.94
CA GLN A 160 11.38 -8.76 -14.98
C GLN A 160 10.77 -7.44 -14.49
N GLY A 161 10.31 -7.38 -13.23
CA GLY A 161 9.83 -6.15 -12.60
C GLY A 161 10.91 -5.08 -12.53
N ILE A 162 12.16 -5.46 -12.17
CA ILE A 162 13.31 -4.55 -12.18
C ILE A 162 13.60 -4.04 -13.61
N GLU A 163 13.67 -4.93 -14.60
CA GLU A 163 13.94 -4.56 -16.00
C GLU A 163 12.90 -3.60 -16.57
N ASN A 164 11.63 -3.78 -16.20
CA ASN A 164 10.50 -2.99 -16.69
C ASN A 164 10.15 -1.80 -15.78
N ALA A 165 10.83 -1.60 -14.66
CA ALA A 165 10.48 -0.61 -13.62
C ALA A 165 10.26 0.80 -14.20
N GLU A 166 11.07 1.24 -15.16
CA GLU A 166 10.92 2.53 -15.81
C GLU A 166 9.60 2.68 -16.56
N ALA A 167 9.22 1.67 -17.34
CA ALA A 167 7.98 1.65 -18.10
C ALA A 167 6.77 1.59 -17.16
N LEU A 168 6.83 0.73 -16.12
CA LEU A 168 5.77 0.57 -15.13
C LEU A 168 5.49 1.87 -14.38
N MET A 169 6.52 2.55 -13.89
CA MET A 169 6.40 3.81 -13.18
C MET A 169 6.03 5.01 -14.07
N SER A 170 6.14 4.88 -15.40
CA SER A 170 5.72 5.91 -16.36
C SER A 170 4.22 5.88 -16.64
N ILE A 171 3.50 4.85 -16.17
CA ILE A 171 2.05 4.74 -16.37
C ILE A 171 1.35 5.77 -15.48
N LYS A 172 0.54 6.61 -16.11
CA LYS A 172 -0.24 7.62 -15.39
C LYS A 172 -1.20 6.96 -14.39
N GLY A 173 -1.08 7.35 -13.12
CA GLY A 173 -1.90 6.83 -12.05
C GLY A 173 -1.16 5.88 -11.12
N VAL A 174 0.09 5.52 -11.43
CA VAL A 174 1.00 4.87 -10.48
C VAL A 174 1.50 5.91 -9.49
N ASP A 175 1.34 5.63 -8.21
CA ASP A 175 1.67 6.54 -7.11
C ASP A 175 2.93 6.14 -6.37
N ALA A 176 3.17 4.83 -6.23
CA ALA A 176 4.27 4.33 -5.40
C ALA A 176 4.82 2.98 -5.87
N VAL A 177 6.05 2.69 -5.45
CA VAL A 177 6.67 1.38 -5.56
C VAL A 177 7.13 0.89 -4.18
N VAL A 178 7.00 -0.42 -3.98
CA VAL A 178 7.49 -1.15 -2.81
C VAL A 178 8.25 -2.38 -3.27
N PHE A 179 9.00 -3.00 -2.38
CA PHE A 179 9.80 -4.18 -2.73
C PHE A 179 9.33 -5.43 -1.99
N GLY A 180 9.37 -6.57 -2.69
CA GLY A 180 9.32 -7.90 -2.12
C GLY A 180 10.71 -8.54 -2.11
N PRO A 181 11.64 -8.18 -1.19
CA PRO A 181 13.01 -8.63 -1.24
C PRO A 181 13.14 -10.16 -1.09
N GLY A 182 12.13 -10.83 -0.52
CA GLY A 182 12.03 -12.28 -0.44
C GLY A 182 11.94 -12.93 -1.81
N ASP A 183 10.94 -12.52 -2.55
CA ASP A 183 10.63 -13.08 -3.87
C ASP A 183 11.66 -12.61 -4.90
N LEU A 184 12.08 -11.34 -4.86
CA LEU A 184 13.16 -10.84 -5.71
C LEU A 184 14.46 -11.62 -5.48
N GLY A 185 14.85 -11.85 -4.23
CA GLY A 185 16.03 -12.65 -3.90
C GLY A 185 15.90 -14.10 -4.38
N ALA A 186 14.71 -14.69 -4.28
CA ALA A 186 14.44 -16.04 -4.78
C ALA A 186 14.56 -16.10 -6.30
N ASP A 187 13.96 -15.15 -7.03
CA ASP A 187 14.02 -15.04 -8.49
C ASP A 187 15.46 -14.78 -8.99
N MET A 188 16.25 -14.07 -8.20
CA MET A 188 17.68 -13.86 -8.46
C MET A 188 18.58 -15.07 -8.08
N GLY A 189 18.01 -16.13 -7.48
CA GLY A 189 18.78 -17.28 -6.99
C GLY A 189 19.52 -17.00 -5.66
N LEU A 190 19.16 -15.95 -4.96
CA LEU A 190 19.79 -15.45 -3.73
C LEU A 190 18.97 -15.80 -2.47
N HIS A 191 18.32 -16.96 -2.46
CA HIS A 191 17.40 -17.39 -1.38
C HIS A 191 17.93 -17.09 0.03
N GLY A 192 17.22 -16.27 0.80
CA GLY A 192 17.56 -15.92 2.18
C GLY A 192 18.79 -15.00 2.34
N ARG A 193 19.40 -14.56 1.25
CA ARG A 193 20.58 -13.67 1.26
C ARG A 193 20.15 -12.20 1.15
N TRP A 194 19.43 -11.72 2.15
CA TRP A 194 18.79 -10.40 2.17
C TRP A 194 19.77 -9.22 2.05
N ASP A 195 21.02 -9.41 2.45
CA ASP A 195 22.06 -8.37 2.44
C ASP A 195 23.05 -8.58 1.29
N ASP A 196 22.66 -9.39 0.28
CA ASP A 196 23.49 -9.62 -0.90
C ASP A 196 23.67 -8.32 -1.69
N PRO A 197 24.91 -7.96 -2.04
CA PRO A 197 25.17 -6.72 -2.80
C PRO A 197 24.44 -6.63 -4.14
N GLU A 198 24.23 -7.77 -4.83
CA GLU A 198 23.50 -7.80 -6.11
C GLU A 198 22.02 -7.46 -5.90
N LEU A 199 21.38 -8.05 -4.89
CA LEU A 199 19.99 -7.76 -4.53
C LEU A 199 19.82 -6.30 -4.14
N LEU A 200 20.68 -5.80 -3.26
CA LEU A 200 20.63 -4.41 -2.80
C LEU A 200 20.87 -3.42 -3.94
N ALA A 201 21.79 -3.70 -4.85
CA ALA A 201 22.05 -2.85 -6.01
C ALA A 201 20.86 -2.83 -6.99
N ALA A 202 20.19 -3.97 -7.22
CA ALA A 202 19.00 -4.04 -8.06
C ALA A 202 17.87 -3.18 -7.49
N MET A 203 17.59 -3.29 -6.18
CA MET A 203 16.59 -2.47 -5.49
C MET A 203 16.97 -0.98 -5.52
N GLU A 204 18.23 -0.64 -5.27
CA GLU A 204 18.71 0.74 -5.27
C GLU A 204 18.53 1.41 -6.63
N GLY A 205 18.78 0.70 -7.74
CA GLY A 205 18.53 1.22 -9.09
C GLY A 205 17.06 1.61 -9.31
N VAL A 206 16.11 0.83 -8.78
CA VAL A 206 14.67 1.17 -8.84
C VAL A 206 14.35 2.36 -7.93
N VAL A 207 14.97 2.45 -6.75
CA VAL A 207 14.82 3.61 -5.85
C VAL A 207 15.24 4.90 -6.54
N GLU A 208 16.42 4.93 -7.14
CA GLU A 208 16.93 6.10 -7.85
C GLU A 208 16.00 6.51 -9.00
N LEU A 209 15.51 5.53 -9.75
CA LEU A 209 14.59 5.75 -10.86
C LEU A 209 13.24 6.31 -10.36
N ALA A 210 12.67 5.75 -9.28
CA ALA A 210 11.41 6.22 -8.68
C ALA A 210 11.54 7.68 -8.21
N LEU A 211 12.62 8.01 -7.52
CA LEU A 211 12.91 9.37 -7.06
C LEU A 211 13.03 10.34 -8.24
N ALA A 212 13.72 9.96 -9.32
CA ALA A 212 13.88 10.78 -10.51
C ALA A 212 12.52 11.04 -11.23
N LYS A 213 11.58 10.09 -11.16
CA LYS A 213 10.23 10.20 -11.74
C LYS A 213 9.21 10.85 -10.81
N GLY A 214 9.56 11.13 -9.56
CA GLY A 214 8.62 11.64 -8.55
C GLY A 214 7.59 10.61 -8.08
N VAL A 215 7.83 9.31 -8.31
CA VAL A 215 7.04 8.20 -7.79
C VAL A 215 7.49 7.95 -6.35
N ALA A 216 6.54 7.82 -5.42
CA ALA A 216 6.89 7.51 -4.04
C ALA A 216 7.51 6.11 -3.94
N VAL A 217 8.46 5.95 -3.04
CA VAL A 217 9.10 4.66 -2.81
C VAL A 217 9.17 4.35 -1.33
N GLU A 218 9.00 3.06 -1.00
CA GLU A 218 9.10 2.58 0.37
C GLU A 218 10.56 2.28 0.74
N ALA A 219 10.96 2.68 1.94
CA ALA A 219 12.15 2.17 2.59
C ALA A 219 11.78 1.49 3.91
N ALA A 220 12.34 0.33 4.12
CA ALA A 220 12.32 -0.34 5.39
C ALA A 220 13.32 0.32 6.34
N VAL A 221 12.87 0.69 7.55
CA VAL A 221 13.70 1.32 8.59
C VAL A 221 13.80 0.39 9.79
N THR A 222 15.01 0.18 10.31
CA THR A 222 15.19 -0.60 11.52
C THR A 222 14.41 0.02 12.69
N ALA A 223 13.65 -0.79 13.41
CA ALA A 223 12.82 -0.31 14.51
C ALA A 223 13.66 0.49 15.53
N GLY A 224 13.27 1.74 15.75
CA GLY A 224 13.99 2.67 16.65
C GLY A 224 15.19 3.39 16.04
N ASP A 225 15.60 3.09 14.81
CA ASP A 225 16.71 3.81 14.15
C ASP A 225 16.23 5.12 13.50
N LYS A 226 16.16 6.15 14.33
CA LYS A 226 15.80 7.49 13.88
C LYS A 226 16.80 8.07 12.87
N ALA A 227 18.07 7.74 13.00
CA ALA A 227 19.10 8.27 12.10
C ALA A 227 18.97 7.68 10.69
N GLU A 228 18.63 6.40 10.57
CA GLU A 228 18.31 5.76 9.29
C GLU A 228 17.07 6.40 8.67
N TYR A 229 15.98 6.57 9.44
CA TYR A 229 14.78 7.26 8.98
C TYR A 229 15.08 8.65 8.40
N GLU A 230 15.83 9.48 9.13
CA GLU A 230 16.16 10.83 8.68
C GLU A 230 17.04 10.82 7.40
N ARG A 231 17.97 9.88 7.29
CA ARG A 231 18.79 9.70 6.06
C ARG A 231 17.89 9.37 4.86
N GLN A 232 17.02 8.38 4.99
CA GLN A 232 16.13 7.97 3.90
C GLN A 232 15.15 9.08 3.52
N ARG A 233 14.60 9.78 4.52
CA ARG A 233 13.73 10.93 4.28
C ARG A 233 14.44 12.06 3.53
N ALA A 234 15.68 12.35 3.89
CA ALA A 234 16.50 13.38 3.22
C ALA A 234 16.81 13.00 1.77
N ARG A 235 16.90 11.72 1.43
CA ARG A 235 17.03 11.22 0.06
C ARG A 235 15.78 11.43 -0.79
N GLY A 236 14.64 11.66 -0.19
CA GLY A 236 13.37 11.80 -0.89
C GLY A 236 12.41 10.61 -0.71
N ILE A 237 12.77 9.60 0.07
CA ILE A 237 11.86 8.52 0.43
C ILE A 237 10.65 9.09 1.17
N ARG A 238 9.46 8.56 0.88
CA ARG A 238 8.20 9.07 1.47
C ARG A 238 7.32 8.00 2.09
N ILE A 239 7.54 6.71 1.82
CA ILE A 239 6.81 5.63 2.50
C ILE A 239 7.80 4.89 3.39
N PHE A 240 7.41 4.67 4.64
CA PHE A 240 8.26 4.03 5.65
C PHE A 240 7.50 2.90 6.33
N GLY A 241 8.14 1.75 6.43
CA GLY A 241 7.70 0.63 7.24
C GLY A 241 8.84 0.14 8.13
N PRO A 242 8.55 -0.52 9.27
CA PRO A 242 9.60 -1.16 10.05
C PRO A 242 10.20 -2.31 9.23
N ALA A 243 11.53 -2.33 9.15
CA ALA A 243 12.27 -3.30 8.36
C ALA A 243 11.88 -4.74 8.69
N ARG A 244 11.39 -5.46 7.68
CA ARG A 244 11.06 -6.89 7.77
C ARG A 244 10.07 -7.23 8.90
N MET A 245 9.20 -6.29 9.31
CA MET A 245 8.24 -6.53 10.38
C MET A 245 6.83 -6.71 9.83
N THR A 246 6.33 -7.92 10.03
CA THR A 246 4.91 -8.25 9.93
C THR A 246 4.21 -8.00 11.27
N GLU A 247 2.90 -8.16 11.33
CA GLU A 247 2.17 -8.14 12.62
C GLU A 247 2.70 -9.19 13.60
N TYR A 248 3.20 -10.34 13.10
CA TYR A 248 3.80 -11.39 13.92
C TYR A 248 5.09 -10.94 14.61
N ASP A 249 5.89 -10.14 13.90
CA ASP A 249 7.16 -9.62 14.42
C ASP A 249 6.91 -8.53 15.46
N HIS A 250 5.90 -7.70 15.26
CA HIS A 250 5.46 -6.75 16.28
C HIS A 250 5.00 -7.46 17.57
N LEU A 251 4.23 -8.55 17.43
CA LEU A 251 3.80 -9.35 18.56
C LEU A 251 4.99 -10.03 19.27
N ARG A 252 5.92 -10.63 18.51
CA ARG A 252 7.15 -11.23 19.07
C ARG A 252 7.99 -10.22 19.81
N LEU A 253 8.22 -9.04 19.20
CA LEU A 253 9.00 -7.98 19.83
C LEU A 253 8.40 -7.56 21.17
N GLY A 254 7.10 -7.22 21.17
CA GLY A 254 6.40 -6.81 22.39
C GLY A 254 6.40 -7.90 23.47
N ALA A 255 6.12 -9.15 23.08
CA ALA A 255 6.13 -10.27 24.02
C ALA A 255 7.54 -10.57 24.56
N SER A 256 8.57 -10.47 23.71
CA SER A 256 9.97 -10.69 24.13
C SER A 256 10.43 -9.61 25.12
N LEU A 257 10.08 -8.35 24.89
CA LEU A 257 10.38 -7.27 25.83
C LEU A 257 9.67 -7.48 27.16
N ALA A 258 8.41 -7.92 27.14
CA ALA A 258 7.63 -8.15 28.36
C ALA A 258 8.17 -9.31 29.21
N ILE A 259 8.70 -10.39 28.60
CA ILE A 259 9.20 -11.56 29.31
C ILE A 259 10.68 -11.44 29.74
N ALA A 260 11.43 -10.51 29.14
CA ALA A 260 12.87 -10.38 29.39
C ALA A 260 13.27 -10.30 30.88
N PRO A 261 12.53 -9.58 31.76
CA PRO A 261 12.89 -9.50 33.19
C PRO A 261 12.75 -10.83 33.94
N PHE A 262 12.09 -11.85 33.35
CA PHE A 262 11.80 -13.13 34.00
C PHE A 262 12.69 -14.26 33.49
N ARG A 263 13.60 -13.99 32.57
CA ARG A 263 14.58 -14.93 31.97
C ARG A 263 15.99 -14.35 32.03
#